data_178c68ae70f4100aa19973698693e561
#
_entry.id   178c68ae70f4100aa19973698693e561
#
_cell.length_a   1.000
_cell.length_b   1.000
_cell.length_c   1.000
_cell.angle_alpha   90.00
_cell.angle_beta   90.00
_cell.angle_gamma   90.00
#
_symmetry.space_group_name_H-M   'P 1'
#
loop_
_entity.id
_entity.type
_entity.pdbx_description
1 polymer ?
#
loop_
_entity_poly.entity_id
_entity_poly.type
_entity_poly.pdbx_seq_one_letter_code
_entity_poly.pdbx_strand_id
1 'polypeptide(L)'
;VLVIAVLAGGAWYVASRRPEQVAGHAYPVPTAEDRIMVEVLNGSGRPGLARVATRVLRSQGLDVVYLGNGPAVDSTTVYVRRGDEDAGKRVRRALAQGRLASARDTTRHVDVSVVLGPDYRVPDEVHP
;
A
#
# COMPACT_ATOMS: atom_id res chain seq x y z
N VAL A 1 -1.39 -42.67 -34.38
CA VAL A 1 -1.57 -42.97 -32.96
C VAL A 1 -0.48 -42.30 -32.12
N LEU A 2 0.77 -42.34 -32.55
CA LEU A 2 1.89 -41.65 -31.87
C LEU A 2 1.77 -40.13 -31.88
N VAL A 3 1.23 -39.55 -32.97
CA VAL A 3 1.05 -38.12 -33.10
C VAL A 3 -0.01 -37.57 -32.14
N ILE A 4 -1.07 -38.33 -31.88
CA ILE A 4 -2.14 -37.96 -30.96
C ILE A 4 -1.62 -37.96 -29.49
N ALA A 5 -0.77 -38.92 -29.15
CA ALA A 5 -0.17 -39.00 -27.80
C ALA A 5 0.79 -37.84 -27.52
N VAL A 6 1.55 -37.39 -28.52
CA VAL A 6 2.44 -36.23 -28.39
C VAL A 6 1.67 -34.93 -28.21
N LEU A 7 0.56 -34.74 -28.94
CA LEU A 7 -0.31 -33.57 -28.81
C LEU A 7 -0.99 -33.52 -27.44
N ALA A 8 -1.44 -34.65 -26.91
CA ALA A 8 -2.05 -34.73 -25.59
C ALA A 8 -1.02 -34.45 -24.49
N GLY A 9 0.19 -34.99 -24.61
CA GLY A 9 1.28 -34.71 -23.65
C GLY A 9 1.74 -33.26 -23.71
N GLY A 10 1.83 -32.66 -24.89
CA GLY A 10 2.18 -31.26 -25.06
C GLY A 10 1.14 -30.30 -24.44
N ALA A 11 -0.14 -30.56 -24.67
CA ALA A 11 -1.23 -29.78 -24.11
C ALA A 11 -1.26 -29.87 -22.58
N TRP A 12 -1.05 -31.07 -22.04
CA TRP A 12 -0.96 -31.25 -20.58
C TRP A 12 0.25 -30.55 -19.97
N TYR A 13 1.40 -30.58 -20.63
CA TYR A 13 2.61 -29.90 -20.18
C TYR A 13 2.46 -28.38 -20.16
N VAL A 14 1.82 -27.78 -21.17
CA VAL A 14 1.54 -26.35 -21.20
C VAL A 14 0.51 -25.97 -20.14
N ALA A 15 -0.53 -26.78 -19.92
CA ALA A 15 -1.55 -26.52 -18.91
C ALA A 15 -1.00 -26.63 -17.47
N SER A 16 -0.01 -27.51 -17.25
CA SER A 16 0.62 -27.66 -15.94
C SER A 16 1.66 -26.58 -15.62
N ARG A 17 2.15 -25.85 -16.62
CA ARG A 17 2.98 -24.66 -16.44
C ARG A 17 2.13 -23.44 -16.11
N ARG A 18 1.44 -23.47 -15.02
CA ARG A 18 0.96 -22.23 -14.44
C ARG A 18 2.18 -21.45 -13.94
N PRO A 19 2.25 -20.13 -14.25
CA PRO A 19 3.33 -19.34 -13.69
C PRO A 19 3.28 -19.55 -12.17
N GLU A 20 4.33 -20.10 -11.62
CA GLU A 20 4.50 -20.14 -10.18
C GLU A 20 4.41 -18.70 -9.71
N GLN A 21 3.37 -18.44 -8.94
CA GLN A 21 3.36 -17.22 -8.17
C GLN A 21 4.60 -17.28 -7.30
N VAL A 22 5.54 -16.37 -7.55
CA VAL A 22 6.74 -16.27 -6.74
C VAL A 22 6.28 -16.01 -5.32
N ALA A 23 6.19 -17.08 -4.54
CA ALA A 23 5.80 -17.00 -3.15
C ALA A 23 6.88 -16.22 -2.39
N GLY A 24 6.49 -15.25 -1.60
CA GLY A 24 7.31 -14.71 -0.55
C GLY A 24 7.82 -13.28 -0.70
N HIS A 25 7.74 -12.63 -1.87
CA HIS A 25 8.23 -11.26 -2.04
C HIS A 25 7.27 -10.33 -2.80
N ALA A 26 6.17 -10.84 -3.31
CA ALA A 26 5.15 -10.01 -3.94
C ALA A 26 4.20 -9.47 -2.88
N TYR A 27 4.07 -8.15 -2.79
CA TYR A 27 3.00 -7.53 -2.00
C TYR A 27 1.65 -7.88 -2.64
N PRO A 28 0.60 -8.11 -1.83
CA PRO A 28 -0.73 -8.34 -2.38
C PRO A 28 -1.14 -7.14 -3.23
N VAL A 29 -1.57 -7.41 -4.47
CA VAL A 29 -2.10 -6.37 -5.35
C VAL A 29 -3.61 -6.29 -5.10
N PRO A 30 -4.11 -5.16 -4.59
CA PRO A 30 -5.55 -5.01 -4.38
C PRO A 30 -6.29 -5.04 -5.71
N THR A 31 -7.50 -5.60 -5.71
CA THR A 31 -8.41 -5.49 -6.85
C THR A 31 -8.81 -4.02 -7.04
N ALA A 32 -9.25 -3.67 -8.26
CA ALA A 32 -9.65 -2.29 -8.55
C ALA A 32 -10.77 -1.78 -7.63
N GLU A 33 -11.63 -2.66 -7.14
CA GLU A 33 -12.73 -2.35 -6.22
C GLU A 33 -12.27 -2.11 -4.79
N ASP A 34 -11.21 -2.79 -4.37
CA ASP A 34 -10.66 -2.71 -3.02
C ASP A 34 -9.47 -1.75 -2.93
N ARG A 35 -9.16 -1.09 -4.02
CA ARG A 35 -7.99 -0.21 -4.11
C ARG A 35 -8.21 1.07 -3.31
N ILE A 36 -7.42 1.26 -2.28
CA ILE A 36 -7.34 2.50 -1.53
C ILE A 36 -6.07 3.23 -1.98
N MET A 37 -6.25 4.40 -2.57
CA MET A 37 -5.15 5.24 -3.03
C MET A 37 -4.69 6.13 -1.88
N VAL A 38 -3.41 6.03 -1.55
CA VAL A 38 -2.81 6.71 -0.41
C VAL A 38 -1.66 7.60 -0.86
N GLU A 39 -1.59 8.81 -0.34
CA GLU A 39 -0.37 9.61 -0.36
C GLU A 39 0.27 9.64 1.02
N VAL A 40 1.60 9.64 1.06
CA VAL A 40 2.37 9.73 2.30
C VAL A 40 3.21 11.00 2.25
N LEU A 41 2.94 11.90 3.18
CA LEU A 41 3.62 13.19 3.27
C LEU A 41 4.44 13.25 4.56
N ASN A 42 5.71 13.60 4.41
CA ASN A 42 6.59 13.76 5.57
C ASN A 42 6.51 15.18 6.11
N GLY A 43 5.82 15.34 7.22
CA GLY A 43 5.73 16.61 7.97
C GLY A 43 6.52 16.60 9.27
N SER A 44 7.41 15.62 9.45
CA SER A 44 8.15 15.42 10.70
C SER A 44 9.42 16.27 10.82
N GLY A 45 9.95 16.74 9.70
CA GLY A 45 11.29 17.34 9.65
C GLY A 45 12.44 16.32 9.66
N ARG A 46 12.15 15.03 9.81
CA ARG A 46 13.17 13.96 9.77
C ARG A 46 13.19 13.30 8.38
N PRO A 47 14.35 13.29 7.69
CA PRO A 47 14.40 12.75 6.32
C PRO A 47 14.16 11.25 6.28
N GLY A 48 13.56 10.79 5.18
CA GLY A 48 13.41 9.36 4.87
C GLY A 48 12.18 8.68 5.46
N LEU A 49 11.41 9.32 6.34
CA LEU A 49 10.26 8.68 7.00
C LEU A 49 9.13 8.33 6.03
N ALA A 50 8.91 9.14 4.99
CA ALA A 50 7.86 8.84 4.01
C ALA A 50 8.13 7.52 3.28
N ARG A 51 9.38 7.21 2.99
CA ARG A 51 9.76 5.92 2.38
C ARG A 51 9.49 4.74 3.30
N VAL A 52 9.83 4.89 4.58
CA VAL A 52 9.59 3.85 5.58
C VAL A 52 8.10 3.58 5.71
N ALA A 53 7.30 4.61 5.91
CA ALA A 53 5.86 4.48 6.03
C ALA A 53 5.23 3.88 4.75
N THR A 54 5.72 4.27 3.58
CA THR A 54 5.27 3.71 2.30
C THR A 54 5.51 2.21 2.23
N ARG A 55 6.67 1.72 2.66
CA ARG A 55 6.96 0.28 2.70
C ARG A 55 6.00 -0.46 3.63
N VAL A 56 5.75 0.10 4.81
CA VAL A 56 4.80 -0.48 5.77
C VAL A 56 3.42 -0.60 5.14
N LEU A 57 2.91 0.46 4.53
CA LEU A 57 1.58 0.48 3.94
C LEU A 57 1.47 -0.46 2.73
N ARG A 58 2.46 -0.47 1.86
CA ARG A 58 2.50 -1.39 0.71
C ARG A 58 2.54 -2.85 1.13
N SER A 59 3.26 -3.17 2.20
CA SER A 59 3.29 -4.53 2.74
C SER A 59 1.93 -5.00 3.24
N GLN A 60 1.04 -4.08 3.58
CA GLN A 60 -0.34 -4.33 4.00
C GLN A 60 -1.35 -4.26 2.85
N GLY A 61 -0.89 -4.20 1.61
CA GLY A 61 -1.76 -4.21 0.43
C GLY A 61 -2.37 -2.86 0.07
N LEU A 62 -1.84 -1.75 0.60
CA LEU A 62 -2.31 -0.41 0.27
C LEU A 62 -1.55 0.16 -0.91
N ASP A 63 -2.26 0.91 -1.75
CA ASP A 63 -1.69 1.52 -2.95
C ASP A 63 -1.19 2.92 -2.67
N VAL A 64 0.07 3.03 -2.30
CA VAL A 64 0.72 4.33 -2.11
C VAL A 64 1.15 4.86 -3.48
N VAL A 65 0.43 5.87 -3.95
CA VAL A 65 0.61 6.46 -5.28
C VAL A 65 1.53 7.68 -5.28
N TYR A 66 1.76 8.28 -4.13
CA TYR A 66 2.63 9.42 -3.98
C TYR A 66 3.28 9.43 -2.60
N LEU A 67 4.54 9.80 -2.56
CA LEU A 67 5.25 10.09 -1.32
C LEU A 67 6.10 11.34 -1.51
N GLY A 68 6.18 12.16 -0.49
CA GLY A 68 6.95 13.40 -0.56
C GLY A 68 6.94 14.14 0.77
N ASN A 69 7.33 15.41 0.72
CA ASN A 69 7.26 16.28 1.88
C ASN A 69 5.87 16.94 1.96
N GLY A 70 5.41 17.17 3.16
CA GLY A 70 4.16 17.84 3.43
C GLY A 70 4.31 18.94 4.46
N PRO A 71 3.18 19.54 4.86
CA PRO A 71 3.20 20.59 5.87
C PRO A 71 3.70 20.04 7.21
N ALA A 72 4.39 20.87 7.97
CA ALA A 72 4.81 20.50 9.32
C ALA A 72 3.59 20.27 10.22
N VAL A 73 3.58 19.13 10.90
CA VAL A 73 2.52 18.76 11.84
C VAL A 73 3.14 18.29 13.14
N ASP A 74 2.40 18.42 14.23
CA ASP A 74 2.88 18.01 15.56
C ASP A 74 2.74 16.50 15.78
N SER A 75 1.77 15.88 15.12
CA SER A 75 1.51 14.45 15.27
C SER A 75 1.13 13.82 13.94
N THR A 76 1.48 12.55 13.81
CA THR A 76 1.11 11.73 12.66
C THR A 76 -0.40 11.63 12.55
N THR A 77 -0.94 11.95 11.39
CA THR A 77 -2.38 11.99 11.16
C THR A 77 -2.73 11.33 9.84
N VAL A 78 -3.78 10.54 9.87
CA VAL A 78 -4.38 9.90 8.70
C VAL A 78 -5.65 10.67 8.35
N TYR A 79 -5.65 11.33 7.20
CA TYR A 79 -6.78 12.16 6.73
C TYR A 79 -7.60 11.41 5.70
N VAL A 80 -8.90 11.30 5.93
CA VAL A 80 -9.84 10.82 4.91
C VAL A 80 -10.13 11.99 3.97
N ARG A 81 -9.77 11.83 2.70
CA ARG A 81 -9.96 12.86 1.66
C ARG A 81 -11.18 12.59 0.80
N ARG A 82 -11.39 11.33 0.41
CA ARG A 82 -12.50 10.88 -0.42
C ARG A 82 -13.02 9.54 0.09
N GLY A 83 -14.21 9.15 -0.35
CA GLY A 83 -14.78 7.88 0.05
C GLY A 83 -15.30 7.88 1.48
N ASP A 84 -15.42 6.70 2.07
CA ASP A 84 -15.88 6.53 3.42
C ASP A 84 -14.73 6.48 4.44
N GLU A 85 -15.09 6.56 5.71
CA GLU A 85 -14.12 6.53 6.80
C GLU A 85 -13.43 5.16 6.96
N ASP A 86 -14.00 4.10 6.42
CA ASP A 86 -13.43 2.75 6.54
C ASP A 86 -12.06 2.66 5.83
N ALA A 87 -11.89 3.38 4.73
CA ALA A 87 -10.59 3.49 4.07
C ALA A 87 -9.53 4.11 4.99
N GLY A 88 -9.87 5.19 5.66
CA GLY A 88 -8.97 5.83 6.63
C GLY A 88 -8.66 4.93 7.82
N LYS A 89 -9.65 4.24 8.35
CA LYS A 89 -9.47 3.27 9.44
C LYS A 89 -8.53 2.13 9.03
N ARG A 90 -8.69 1.63 7.83
CA ARG A 90 -7.83 0.57 7.30
C ARG A 90 -6.38 1.04 7.16
N VAL A 91 -6.16 2.24 6.63
CA VAL A 91 -4.82 2.83 6.51
C VAL A 91 -4.20 3.05 7.89
N ARG A 92 -4.94 3.62 8.84
CA ARG A 92 -4.45 3.82 10.21
C ARG A 92 -4.08 2.50 10.88
N ARG A 93 -4.88 1.47 10.67
CA ARG A 93 -4.60 0.12 11.20
C ARG A 93 -3.32 -0.45 10.61
N ALA A 94 -3.12 -0.30 9.30
CA ALA A 94 -1.92 -0.76 8.62
C ALA A 94 -0.68 0.01 9.09
N LEU A 95 -0.81 1.31 9.31
CA LEU A 95 0.27 2.15 9.85
C LEU A 95 0.55 1.84 11.32
N ALA A 96 -0.45 1.36 12.07
CA ALA A 96 -0.43 1.00 13.49
C ALA A 96 -0.12 2.18 14.42
N GLN A 97 -0.25 3.39 13.95
CA GLN A 97 -0.03 4.61 14.73
C GLN A 97 -0.70 5.80 14.04
N GLY A 98 -0.79 6.90 14.74
CA GLY A 98 -1.36 8.13 14.22
C GLY A 98 -2.82 8.33 14.61
N ARG A 99 -3.32 9.51 14.30
CA ARG A 99 -4.69 9.94 14.56
C ARG A 99 -5.49 9.86 13.25
N LEU A 100 -6.75 9.50 13.37
CA LEU A 100 -7.67 9.53 12.24
C LEU A 100 -8.43 10.86 12.25
N ALA A 101 -8.46 11.53 11.11
CA ALA A 101 -9.20 12.77 10.92
C ALA A 101 -9.90 12.77 9.57
N SER A 102 -10.98 13.52 9.47
CA SER A 102 -11.65 13.77 8.19
C SER A 102 -11.27 15.16 7.70
N ALA A 103 -10.71 15.23 6.50
CA ALA A 103 -10.38 16.48 5.84
C ALA A 103 -10.67 16.33 4.36
N ARG A 104 -11.95 16.28 4.03
CA ARG A 104 -12.42 15.98 2.69
C ARG A 104 -11.96 17.02 1.69
N ASP A 105 -11.37 16.53 0.62
CA ASP A 105 -10.83 17.36 -0.45
C ASP A 105 -10.95 16.61 -1.77
N THR A 106 -11.97 16.92 -2.54
CA THR A 106 -12.23 16.27 -3.82
C THR A 106 -11.24 16.68 -4.93
N THR A 107 -10.43 17.70 -4.70
CA THR A 107 -9.37 18.10 -5.63
C THR A 107 -8.15 17.19 -5.53
N ARG A 108 -7.98 16.48 -4.43
CA ARG A 108 -6.94 15.48 -4.29
C ARG A 108 -7.34 14.18 -4.99
N HIS A 109 -6.41 13.58 -5.68
CA HIS A 109 -6.61 12.32 -6.40
C HIS A 109 -6.29 11.09 -5.56
N VAL A 110 -6.43 11.20 -4.24
CA VAL A 110 -6.21 10.10 -3.29
C VAL A 110 -7.39 9.98 -2.34
N ASP A 111 -7.60 8.79 -1.83
CA ASP A 111 -8.65 8.53 -0.85
C ASP A 111 -8.22 8.95 0.56
N VAL A 112 -6.95 8.72 0.87
CA VAL A 112 -6.38 8.95 2.20
C VAL A 112 -5.03 9.63 2.06
N SER A 113 -4.78 10.62 2.92
CA SER A 113 -3.47 11.27 3.07
C SER A 113 -2.90 10.94 4.45
N VAL A 114 -1.70 10.37 4.48
CA VAL A 114 -0.95 10.16 5.71
C VAL A 114 0.08 11.27 5.84
N VAL A 115 0.00 12.06 6.90
CA VAL A 115 0.99 13.10 7.20
C VAL A 115 1.77 12.67 8.44
N LEU A 116 3.05 12.41 8.26
CA LEU A 116 3.93 11.95 9.33
C LEU A 116 4.40 13.14 10.17
N GLY A 117 4.24 13.02 11.48
CA GLY A 117 4.74 13.98 12.45
C GLY A 117 6.02 13.50 13.13
N PRO A 118 6.59 14.33 14.04
CA PRO A 118 7.79 13.93 14.79
C PRO A 118 7.57 12.74 15.73
N ASP A 119 6.34 12.41 16.05
CA ASP A 119 5.94 11.27 16.87
C ASP A 119 5.97 9.93 16.11
N TYR A 120 6.16 9.95 14.78
CA TYR A 120 6.18 8.72 13.99
C TYR A 120 7.34 7.83 14.40
N ARG A 121 7.04 6.60 14.73
CA ARG A 121 8.02 5.59 15.12
C ARG A 121 8.21 4.58 14.00
N VAL A 122 9.46 4.40 13.58
CA VAL A 122 9.83 3.38 12.59
C VAL A 122 9.63 2.01 13.22
N PRO A 123 8.84 1.11 12.59
CA PRO A 123 8.70 -0.25 13.09
C PRO A 123 10.03 -1.01 13.05
N ASP A 124 10.27 -1.85 14.05
CA ASP A 124 11.52 -2.63 14.16
C ASP A 124 11.73 -3.61 13.00
N GLU A 125 10.64 -4.03 12.36
CA GLU A 125 10.66 -5.01 11.25
C GLU A 125 10.97 -4.39 9.88
N VAL A 126 11.01 -3.06 9.79
CA VAL A 126 11.27 -2.36 8.53
C VAL A 126 12.73 -1.96 8.49
N HIS A 127 13.51 -2.73 7.76
CA HIS A 127 14.90 -2.38 7.48
C HIS A 127 14.95 -1.37 6.32
N PRO A 128 15.73 -0.33 6.46
CA PRO A 128 15.92 0.66 5.39
C PRO A 128 16.61 0.04 4.16
#